data_3adaabb865df2d4b9b99f4f8a6c06551
#
_entry.id   3adaabb865df2d4b9b99f4f8a6c06551
#
_cell.length_a   1.000
_cell.length_b   1.000
_cell.length_c   1.000
_cell.angle_alpha   90.00
_cell.angle_beta   90.00
_cell.angle_gamma   90.00
#
_symmetry.space_group_name_H-M   'P 1'
#
loop_
_entity.id
_entity.type
_entity.pdbx_description
1 polymer ?
#
loop_
_entity_poly.entity_id
_entity_poly.type
_entity_poly.pdbx_seq_one_letter_code
_entity_poly.pdbx_strand_id
1 'polypeptide(L)'
;MRKTRHTYWTAWVVVLVLLMTGCRFHDDEFVDFGNKVSGKGLRFQVIGQCETDLSGGLPDNCYLPDGTPVNEWTDDTGTPSAEPQHSADGRIERKTSSVTAPSILQELLKWGNQNQVIEIVGTYPSVNLDMDTIMLSGKVILPKGRRPKRLILVSHYTVCSNKEAPSNCFSLEGILAKSGYGLIIPDYLGYGVTANELHPYLVMDNAARTVIDMYLAVREWLDAAGMSPEEKEICLMGYSQGGATTMAVQSLIETEYHRSEDASKRIEIHRVFAGGGPYDVKATYERFVTTDVAGYPVAIPLVLQGMIRGNKLKVRLEDMMQGWLCDKIDEWINSKRYTSSQINALINTKKTHELLTDEAMDQVSDNVAELYKAMTANSILTYSWQPEAAVYMMHSMDDEVVPYTNATNAKAKWRDANIEYNFGHYGNHVLTALRFITSVQVLLDREEKERSEYEKQ
;
A
#
# COMPACT_ATOMS: atom_id res chain seq x y z
N MET A 1 -49.41 -14.23 25.00
CA MET A 1 -49.21 -14.20 23.54
C MET A 1 -48.36 -12.97 23.19
N ARG A 2 -47.08 -13.14 23.05
CA ARG A 2 -46.16 -12.14 22.48
C ARG A 2 -45.34 -12.88 21.42
N LYS A 3 -45.59 -12.60 20.15
CA LYS A 3 -44.82 -13.09 19.01
C LYS A 3 -43.85 -12.00 18.57
N THR A 4 -42.62 -12.35 18.70
CA THR A 4 -41.36 -12.00 18.04
C THR A 4 -41.43 -11.13 16.77
N ARG A 5 -40.76 -9.97 16.84
CA ARG A 5 -40.29 -9.18 15.72
C ARG A 5 -38.73 -9.27 15.70
N HIS A 6 -38.20 -10.21 14.97
CA HIS A 6 -36.79 -10.23 14.56
C HIS A 6 -36.73 -10.93 13.21
N THR A 7 -36.66 -10.21 12.13
CA THR A 7 -36.21 -10.69 10.81
C THR A 7 -36.44 -9.62 9.73
N TYR A 8 -35.80 -8.47 9.75
CA TYR A 8 -35.81 -7.57 8.56
C TYR A 8 -34.55 -6.66 8.48
N TRP A 9 -33.50 -6.91 9.24
CA TRP A 9 -32.31 -6.05 9.20
C TRP A 9 -31.16 -6.58 8.32
N THR A 10 -31.19 -7.83 7.91
CA THR A 10 -30.11 -8.43 7.10
C THR A 10 -30.25 -8.23 5.59
N ALA A 11 -31.43 -7.84 5.09
CA ALA A 11 -31.65 -7.68 3.65
C ALA A 11 -31.25 -6.30 3.08
N TRP A 12 -31.11 -5.27 3.90
CA TRP A 12 -30.82 -3.92 3.43
C TRP A 12 -29.35 -3.56 3.34
N VAL A 13 -28.46 -4.27 4.05
CA VAL A 13 -27.03 -4.03 4.00
C VAL A 13 -26.42 -4.55 2.70
N VAL A 14 -26.97 -5.61 2.12
CA VAL A 14 -26.49 -6.19 0.85
C VAL A 14 -26.84 -5.30 -0.35
N VAL A 15 -27.94 -4.55 -0.30
CA VAL A 15 -28.40 -3.71 -1.43
C VAL A 15 -27.64 -2.37 -1.49
N LEU A 16 -27.09 -1.87 -0.38
CA LEU A 16 -26.38 -0.58 -0.38
C LEU A 16 -24.93 -0.68 -0.87
N VAL A 17 -24.32 -1.85 -0.79
CA VAL A 17 -22.92 -2.09 -1.30
C VAL A 17 -22.91 -2.17 -2.83
N LEU A 18 -23.99 -2.59 -3.46
CA LEU A 18 -24.08 -2.73 -4.92
C LEU A 18 -24.20 -1.41 -5.71
N LEU A 19 -24.39 -0.26 -5.04
CA LEU A 19 -24.57 1.04 -5.70
C LEU A 19 -23.33 1.92 -5.74
N MET A 20 -22.19 1.48 -5.15
CA MET A 20 -20.97 2.27 -5.05
C MET A 20 -19.83 1.82 -5.97
N THR A 21 -19.94 0.71 -6.67
CA THR A 21 -18.91 0.28 -7.62
C THR A 21 -19.26 0.78 -9.01
N GLY A 22 -18.44 1.66 -9.58
CA GLY A 22 -18.57 2.16 -10.95
C GLY A 22 -18.36 1.09 -12.04
N CYS A 23 -18.39 -0.18 -11.70
CA CYS A 23 -18.36 -1.30 -12.62
C CYS A 23 -19.74 -1.55 -13.21
N ARG A 24 -19.91 -1.32 -14.52
CA ARG A 24 -21.12 -1.72 -15.26
C ARG A 24 -21.04 -3.21 -15.52
N PHE A 25 -21.99 -3.98 -14.98
CA PHE A 25 -22.13 -5.40 -15.29
C PHE A 25 -22.67 -5.57 -16.72
N HIS A 26 -21.95 -6.31 -17.55
CA HIS A 26 -22.44 -6.87 -18.80
C HIS A 26 -22.65 -8.38 -18.64
N ASP A 27 -23.84 -8.88 -19.01
CA ASP A 27 -24.34 -10.21 -18.66
C ASP A 27 -23.85 -11.38 -19.54
N ASP A 28 -22.98 -11.19 -20.51
CA ASP A 28 -22.65 -12.23 -21.48
C ASP A 28 -21.21 -12.76 -21.35
N GLU A 29 -21.10 -14.05 -21.02
CA GLU A 29 -19.88 -14.88 -20.95
C GLU A 29 -18.95 -14.69 -19.75
N PHE A 30 -19.45 -14.29 -18.61
CA PHE A 30 -18.71 -14.26 -17.36
C PHE A 30 -18.42 -15.69 -16.85
N VAL A 31 -17.14 -16.01 -16.62
CA VAL A 31 -16.82 -17.06 -15.66
C VAL A 31 -17.16 -16.51 -14.27
N ASP A 32 -18.37 -16.79 -13.83
CA ASP A 32 -18.86 -16.42 -12.50
C ASP A 32 -18.07 -17.20 -11.45
N PHE A 33 -16.92 -16.62 -11.05
CA PHE A 33 -16.09 -17.18 -9.99
C PHE A 33 -16.83 -17.23 -8.65
N GLY A 34 -17.77 -16.32 -8.40
CA GLY A 34 -18.59 -16.31 -7.20
C GLY A 34 -19.51 -17.54 -7.11
N ASN A 35 -20.13 -17.96 -8.20
CA ASN A 35 -21.02 -19.14 -8.23
C ASN A 35 -20.28 -20.47 -8.38
N LYS A 36 -19.13 -20.52 -9.07
CA LYS A 36 -18.34 -21.75 -9.19
C LYS A 36 -17.65 -22.17 -7.90
N VAL A 37 -17.35 -21.21 -7.00
CA VAL A 37 -16.54 -21.44 -5.80
C VAL A 37 -17.19 -20.93 -4.53
N SER A 38 -18.49 -20.63 -4.53
CA SER A 38 -19.26 -20.36 -3.30
C SER A 38 -19.41 -21.65 -2.45
N GLY A 39 -18.27 -22.32 -2.20
CA GLY A 39 -18.16 -23.46 -1.29
C GLY A 39 -18.35 -22.96 0.15
N LYS A 40 -19.37 -23.48 0.84
CA LYS A 40 -19.49 -23.32 2.29
C LYS A 40 -18.16 -23.76 2.93
N GLY A 41 -17.44 -22.80 3.54
CA GLY A 41 -16.24 -23.09 4.32
C GLY A 41 -14.95 -22.39 3.84
N LEU A 42 -14.92 -21.75 2.64
CA LEU A 42 -13.76 -20.99 2.22
C LEU A 42 -13.66 -19.67 3.00
N ARG A 43 -12.45 -19.29 3.36
CA ARG A 43 -12.19 -18.05 4.13
C ARG A 43 -12.37 -16.78 3.30
N PHE A 44 -12.02 -16.82 2.01
CA PHE A 44 -12.24 -15.70 1.10
C PHE A 44 -13.65 -15.79 0.50
N GLN A 45 -14.46 -14.76 0.74
CA GLN A 45 -15.83 -14.66 0.27
C GLN A 45 -15.94 -13.55 -0.78
N VAL A 46 -16.18 -13.91 -2.03
CA VAL A 46 -16.36 -12.95 -3.13
C VAL A 46 -17.65 -12.14 -2.91
N ILE A 47 -17.54 -10.81 -2.96
CA ILE A 47 -18.68 -9.89 -2.82
C ILE A 47 -18.90 -9.03 -4.07
N GLY A 48 -17.94 -9.00 -4.99
CA GLY A 48 -18.05 -8.28 -6.27
C GLY A 48 -16.98 -8.73 -7.25
N GLN A 49 -17.27 -8.58 -8.54
CA GLN A 49 -16.36 -8.92 -9.62
C GLN A 49 -16.64 -8.03 -10.83
N CYS A 50 -15.58 -7.57 -11.52
CA CYS A 50 -15.70 -6.88 -12.81
C CYS A 50 -14.52 -7.18 -13.72
N GLU A 51 -14.72 -6.90 -15.00
CA GLU A 51 -13.63 -6.87 -15.98
C GLU A 51 -13.19 -5.43 -16.22
N THR A 52 -11.89 -5.22 -16.31
CA THR A 52 -11.30 -3.91 -16.60
C THR A 52 -10.42 -4.01 -17.84
N ASP A 53 -10.68 -3.13 -18.81
CA ASP A 53 -9.89 -3.01 -20.03
C ASP A 53 -8.87 -1.86 -19.89
N LEU A 54 -7.59 -2.23 -19.87
CA LEU A 54 -6.47 -1.30 -19.74
C LEU A 54 -5.90 -0.85 -21.09
N SER A 55 -6.55 -1.19 -22.22
CA SER A 55 -6.10 -0.79 -23.56
C SER A 55 -6.19 0.73 -23.80
N GLY A 56 -7.17 1.37 -23.18
CA GLY A 56 -7.40 2.81 -23.26
C GLY A 56 -6.68 3.65 -22.23
N GLY A 57 -6.05 3.02 -21.23
CA GLY A 57 -5.42 3.70 -20.11
C GLY A 57 -5.80 3.12 -18.76
N LEU A 58 -5.44 3.82 -17.68
CA LEU A 58 -5.89 3.50 -16.33
C LEU A 58 -7.34 3.96 -16.12
N PRO A 59 -8.14 3.24 -15.33
CA PRO A 59 -9.50 3.67 -14.98
C PRO A 59 -9.52 5.01 -14.24
N ASP A 60 -10.63 5.77 -14.39
CA ASP A 60 -10.81 7.08 -13.74
C ASP A 60 -10.80 7.00 -12.20
N ASN A 61 -11.11 5.85 -11.64
CA ASN A 61 -11.06 5.59 -10.20
C ASN A 61 -9.69 5.07 -9.71
N CYS A 62 -8.62 5.34 -10.45
CA CYS A 62 -7.25 5.06 -10.03
C CYS A 62 -6.64 6.31 -9.39
N TYR A 63 -5.96 6.13 -8.26
CA TYR A 63 -5.36 7.22 -7.48
C TYR A 63 -3.85 7.05 -7.37
N LEU A 64 -3.15 8.19 -7.28
CA LEU A 64 -1.72 8.27 -6.98
C LEU A 64 -1.48 8.18 -5.45
N PRO A 65 -0.24 7.95 -5.01
CA PRO A 65 0.10 7.83 -3.58
C PRO A 65 -0.22 9.04 -2.71
N ASP A 66 -0.48 10.20 -3.30
CA ASP A 66 -0.91 11.41 -2.60
C ASP A 66 -2.44 11.60 -2.59
N GLY A 67 -3.19 10.64 -3.13
CA GLY A 67 -4.64 10.69 -3.24
C GLY A 67 -5.18 11.55 -4.38
N THR A 68 -4.33 11.95 -5.32
CA THR A 68 -4.75 12.63 -6.55
C THR A 68 -5.27 11.60 -7.57
N PRO A 69 -6.46 11.78 -8.17
CA PRO A 69 -6.90 10.93 -9.27
C PRO A 69 -5.90 10.98 -10.43
N VAL A 70 -5.60 9.83 -11.05
CA VAL A 70 -4.60 9.74 -12.12
C VAL A 70 -4.92 10.64 -13.31
N ASN A 71 -6.20 10.82 -13.63
CA ASN A 71 -6.67 11.67 -14.74
C ASN A 71 -6.61 13.18 -14.42
N GLU A 72 -6.47 13.57 -13.15
CA GLU A 72 -6.34 14.97 -12.71
C GLU A 72 -4.87 15.39 -12.51
N TRP A 73 -3.94 14.45 -12.59
CA TRP A 73 -2.55 14.72 -12.29
C TRP A 73 -1.85 15.50 -13.41
N THR A 74 -1.42 16.69 -13.09
CA THR A 74 -0.60 17.55 -13.95
C THR A 74 0.78 17.69 -13.33
N ASP A 75 1.85 17.43 -14.10
CA ASP A 75 3.23 17.61 -13.65
C ASP A 75 3.60 19.09 -13.68
N ASP A 76 3.18 19.83 -12.66
CA ASP A 76 3.54 21.25 -12.46
C ASP A 76 4.79 21.41 -11.59
N THR A 77 5.38 20.30 -11.13
CA THR A 77 6.64 20.34 -10.38
C THR A 77 7.82 20.36 -11.35
N GLY A 78 8.12 21.54 -11.89
CA GLY A 78 9.34 21.83 -12.65
C GLY A 78 10.61 21.58 -11.83
N THR A 79 10.88 20.33 -11.46
CA THR A 79 12.18 19.91 -10.96
C THR A 79 13.06 19.54 -12.15
N PRO A 80 14.15 20.26 -12.42
CA PRO A 80 15.05 19.94 -13.51
C PRO A 80 15.82 18.65 -13.17
N SER A 81 15.43 17.53 -13.74
CA SER A 81 16.32 16.37 -13.81
C SER A 81 17.23 16.53 -15.03
N ALA A 82 18.33 17.23 -14.87
CA ALA A 82 19.38 17.25 -15.88
C ALA A 82 20.72 17.05 -15.22
N GLU A 83 21.42 16.00 -15.58
CA GLU A 83 22.87 15.98 -15.46
C GLU A 83 23.43 17.14 -16.32
N PRO A 84 24.40 17.93 -15.80
CA PRO A 84 25.01 19.00 -16.56
C PRO A 84 25.82 18.42 -17.73
N GLN A 85 25.33 18.62 -18.95
CA GLN A 85 26.15 18.37 -20.13
C GLN A 85 26.99 19.62 -20.41
N HIS A 86 28.30 19.45 -20.48
CA HIS A 86 29.21 20.52 -20.92
C HIS A 86 29.14 20.66 -22.43
N SER A 87 28.76 21.84 -22.90
CA SER A 87 28.90 22.19 -24.29
C SER A 87 30.36 22.50 -24.65
N ALA A 88 30.72 22.34 -25.91
CA ALA A 88 32.10 22.50 -26.39
C ALA A 88 32.69 23.91 -26.21
N ASP A 89 31.92 24.89 -25.80
CA ASP A 89 32.30 26.28 -25.53
C ASP A 89 32.30 26.65 -24.02
N GLY A 90 32.15 25.65 -23.13
CA GLY A 90 32.24 25.85 -21.68
C GLY A 90 30.99 26.50 -21.05
N ARG A 91 29.91 26.67 -21.77
CA ARG A 91 28.61 27.10 -21.22
C ARG A 91 27.82 25.90 -20.74
N ILE A 92 27.27 25.99 -19.52
CA ILE A 92 26.35 25.00 -18.97
C ILE A 92 24.96 25.26 -19.57
N GLU A 93 24.60 24.52 -20.62
CA GLU A 93 23.22 24.48 -21.10
C GLU A 93 22.47 23.39 -20.34
N ARG A 94 21.56 23.78 -19.47
CA ARG A 94 20.60 22.87 -18.84
C ARG A 94 19.52 22.55 -19.90
N LYS A 95 19.66 21.45 -20.61
CA LYS A 95 18.52 20.83 -21.30
C LYS A 95 17.65 20.18 -20.25
N THR A 96 16.56 20.84 -19.88
CA THR A 96 15.46 20.24 -19.15
C THR A 96 14.77 19.22 -20.05
N SER A 97 15.16 17.96 -19.99
CA SER A 97 14.28 16.90 -20.44
C SER A 97 13.25 16.69 -19.34
N SER A 98 12.14 17.44 -19.43
CA SER A 98 10.98 17.19 -18.59
C SER A 98 10.43 15.81 -18.96
N VAL A 99 10.78 14.78 -18.18
CA VAL A 99 10.04 13.53 -18.21
C VAL A 99 8.74 13.84 -17.48
N THR A 100 7.70 14.12 -18.23
CA THR A 100 6.38 14.43 -17.66
C THR A 100 5.74 13.17 -17.10
N ALA A 101 4.96 13.29 -16.06
CA ALA A 101 4.18 12.22 -15.47
C ALA A 101 3.32 11.45 -16.49
N PRO A 102 2.63 12.10 -17.44
CA PRO A 102 1.97 11.41 -18.53
C PRO A 102 2.88 10.46 -19.30
N SER A 103 4.19 10.74 -19.42
CA SER A 103 5.12 9.85 -20.13
C SER A 103 5.43 8.57 -19.35
N ILE A 104 5.57 8.65 -18.02
CA ILE A 104 5.82 7.47 -17.17
C ILE A 104 4.58 6.56 -17.11
N LEU A 105 3.40 7.15 -16.95
CA LEU A 105 2.15 6.38 -17.00
C LEU A 105 1.94 5.72 -18.37
N GLN A 106 2.27 6.43 -19.46
CA GLN A 106 2.24 5.85 -20.80
C GLN A 106 3.28 4.76 -21.00
N GLU A 107 4.43 4.87 -20.37
CA GLU A 107 5.43 3.80 -20.34
C GLU A 107 4.90 2.57 -19.62
N LEU A 108 4.35 2.72 -18.41
CA LEU A 108 3.72 1.64 -17.65
C LEU A 108 2.63 0.93 -18.46
N LEU A 109 1.80 1.66 -19.19
CA LEU A 109 0.72 1.10 -20.01
C LEU A 109 1.20 0.31 -21.24
N LYS A 110 2.44 0.52 -21.71
CA LYS A 110 3.03 -0.25 -22.81
C LYS A 110 3.48 -1.66 -22.40
N TRP A 111 3.72 -1.88 -21.11
CA TRP A 111 4.18 -3.17 -20.61
C TRP A 111 3.06 -4.21 -20.59
N GLY A 112 3.44 -5.47 -20.85
CA GLY A 112 2.51 -6.58 -20.93
C GLY A 112 1.65 -6.55 -22.20
N ASN A 113 1.08 -7.70 -22.52
CA ASN A 113 0.23 -7.89 -23.70
C ASN A 113 -1.23 -8.24 -23.36
N GLN A 114 -1.54 -8.35 -22.07
CA GLN A 114 -2.86 -8.66 -21.55
C GLN A 114 -3.56 -7.36 -21.14
N ASN A 115 -4.42 -6.84 -22.02
CA ASN A 115 -5.13 -5.59 -21.71
C ASN A 115 -6.36 -5.79 -20.81
N GLN A 116 -6.90 -7.00 -20.75
CA GLN A 116 -8.08 -7.27 -19.93
C GLN A 116 -7.69 -8.01 -18.65
N VAL A 117 -8.14 -7.49 -17.53
CA VAL A 117 -7.96 -8.05 -16.21
C VAL A 117 -9.30 -8.28 -15.53
N ILE A 118 -9.33 -9.17 -14.56
CA ILE A 118 -10.51 -9.42 -13.72
C ILE A 118 -10.20 -8.88 -12.33
N GLU A 119 -11.03 -7.97 -11.85
CA GLU A 119 -11.00 -7.48 -10.48
C GLU A 119 -12.03 -8.25 -9.65
N ILE A 120 -11.62 -8.80 -8.53
CA ILE A 120 -12.45 -9.58 -7.63
C ILE A 120 -12.34 -8.96 -6.24
N VAL A 121 -13.43 -8.46 -5.72
CA VAL A 121 -13.52 -7.92 -4.36
C VAL A 121 -14.09 -8.99 -3.44
N GLY A 122 -13.47 -9.18 -2.29
CA GLY A 122 -13.94 -10.16 -1.33
C GLY A 122 -13.62 -9.79 0.11
N THR A 123 -14.21 -10.53 1.02
CA THR A 123 -13.95 -10.42 2.46
C THR A 123 -13.22 -11.65 2.97
N TYR A 124 -12.44 -11.47 4.03
CA TYR A 124 -11.67 -12.52 4.68
C TYR A 124 -11.55 -12.28 6.19
N PRO A 125 -11.41 -13.33 7.01
CA PRO A 125 -11.21 -13.17 8.44
C PRO A 125 -9.77 -12.73 8.73
N SER A 126 -9.61 -11.75 9.62
CA SER A 126 -8.36 -11.30 10.20
C SER A 126 -8.58 -10.89 11.65
N VAL A 127 -7.70 -10.08 12.24
CA VAL A 127 -7.82 -9.62 13.61
C VAL A 127 -7.77 -8.09 13.70
N ASN A 128 -8.52 -7.56 14.69
CA ASN A 128 -8.41 -6.16 15.08
C ASN A 128 -7.21 -5.93 16.04
N LEU A 129 -7.09 -4.72 16.58
CA LEU A 129 -6.04 -4.34 17.54
C LEU A 129 -6.15 -5.07 18.90
N ASP A 130 -7.30 -5.63 19.22
CA ASP A 130 -7.55 -6.41 20.44
C ASP A 130 -7.39 -7.91 20.21
N MET A 131 -6.94 -8.32 19.00
CA MET A 131 -6.83 -9.71 18.55
C MET A 131 -8.17 -10.44 18.42
N ASP A 132 -9.28 -9.69 18.40
CA ASP A 132 -10.58 -10.25 18.08
C ASP A 132 -10.71 -10.50 16.59
N THR A 133 -11.37 -11.59 16.21
CA THR A 133 -11.64 -11.88 14.80
C THR A 133 -12.60 -10.86 14.21
N ILE A 134 -12.18 -10.26 13.08
CA ILE A 134 -12.96 -9.31 12.30
C ILE A 134 -12.91 -9.69 10.81
N MET A 135 -13.96 -9.35 10.07
CA MET A 135 -13.94 -9.49 8.62
C MET A 135 -13.37 -8.25 7.98
N LEU A 136 -12.31 -8.40 7.21
CA LEU A 136 -11.71 -7.35 6.38
C LEU A 136 -12.06 -7.59 4.91
N SER A 137 -11.78 -6.60 4.07
CA SER A 137 -11.94 -6.69 2.62
C SER A 137 -10.64 -6.39 1.87
N GLY A 138 -10.67 -6.66 0.59
CA GLY A 138 -9.59 -6.36 -0.33
C GLY A 138 -9.91 -6.80 -1.74
N LYS A 139 -8.95 -6.61 -2.63
CA LYS A 139 -9.08 -6.90 -4.05
C LYS A 139 -8.06 -7.93 -4.51
N VAL A 140 -8.50 -8.81 -5.39
CA VAL A 140 -7.64 -9.68 -6.20
C VAL A 140 -7.75 -9.23 -7.65
N ILE A 141 -6.62 -9.04 -8.34
CA ILE A 141 -6.59 -8.71 -9.76
C ILE A 141 -5.89 -9.85 -10.50
N LEU A 142 -6.58 -10.46 -11.45
CA LEU A 142 -6.08 -11.59 -12.22
C LEU A 142 -6.03 -11.27 -13.73
N PRO A 143 -5.07 -11.83 -14.47
CA PRO A 143 -5.09 -11.78 -15.92
C PRO A 143 -6.31 -12.56 -16.44
N LYS A 144 -7.09 -11.96 -17.38
CA LYS A 144 -8.27 -12.62 -17.95
C LYS A 144 -7.88 -13.83 -18.79
N GLY A 145 -8.61 -14.95 -18.61
CA GLY A 145 -8.52 -16.14 -19.47
C GLY A 145 -7.30 -17.02 -19.24
N ARG A 146 -6.47 -16.77 -18.26
CA ARG A 146 -5.32 -17.62 -17.89
C ARG A 146 -5.04 -17.63 -16.40
N ARG A 147 -4.33 -18.66 -15.94
CA ARG A 147 -3.79 -18.70 -14.58
C ARG A 147 -2.73 -17.61 -14.42
N PRO A 148 -2.60 -16.99 -13.24
CA PRO A 148 -1.50 -16.07 -12.99
C PRO A 148 -0.16 -16.84 -12.97
N LYS A 149 0.89 -16.23 -13.49
CA LYS A 149 2.25 -16.78 -13.42
C LYS A 149 2.69 -16.93 -11.96
N ARG A 150 2.56 -15.88 -11.19
CA ARG A 150 2.94 -15.78 -9.78
C ARG A 150 2.00 -14.79 -9.10
N LEU A 151 1.84 -14.90 -7.79
CA LEU A 151 1.10 -13.92 -7.00
C LEU A 151 2.04 -12.84 -6.46
N ILE A 152 1.57 -11.61 -6.47
CA ILE A 152 2.21 -10.45 -5.84
C ILE A 152 1.30 -9.98 -4.71
N LEU A 153 1.79 -10.03 -3.47
CA LEU A 153 1.12 -9.42 -2.33
C LEU A 153 1.50 -7.94 -2.31
N VAL A 154 0.51 -7.09 -2.44
CA VAL A 154 0.69 -5.65 -2.48
C VAL A 154 0.27 -5.06 -1.15
N SER A 155 1.21 -4.41 -0.49
CA SER A 155 0.95 -3.51 0.62
C SER A 155 0.76 -2.11 0.05
N HIS A 156 -0.48 -1.60 0.07
CA HIS A 156 -0.77 -0.31 -0.56
C HIS A 156 -0.17 0.87 0.20
N TYR A 157 0.05 1.99 -0.49
CA TYR A 157 0.48 3.26 0.09
C TYR A 157 -0.63 3.90 0.94
N THR A 158 -0.34 5.04 1.57
CA THR A 158 -1.30 5.76 2.42
C THR A 158 -2.54 6.17 1.63
N VAL A 159 -3.70 5.79 2.15
CA VAL A 159 -5.01 6.25 1.70
C VAL A 159 -5.75 6.88 2.87
N CYS A 160 -6.64 7.83 2.61
CA CYS A 160 -7.44 8.49 3.63
C CYS A 160 -8.95 8.36 3.37
N SER A 161 -9.34 8.25 2.10
CA SER A 161 -10.73 8.05 1.72
C SER A 161 -11.04 6.58 1.49
N ASN A 162 -12.25 6.17 1.85
CA ASN A 162 -12.72 4.83 1.51
C ASN A 162 -12.87 4.62 -0.02
N LYS A 163 -12.88 5.71 -0.80
CA LYS A 163 -12.85 5.64 -2.27
C LYS A 163 -11.50 5.18 -2.82
N GLU A 164 -10.41 5.44 -2.07
CA GLU A 164 -9.05 5.04 -2.42
C GLU A 164 -8.72 3.61 -1.95
N ALA A 165 -9.59 3.00 -1.12
CA ALA A 165 -9.37 1.63 -0.66
C ALA A 165 -9.34 0.66 -1.86
N PRO A 166 -8.43 -0.32 -1.90
CA PRO A 166 -8.28 -1.25 -3.01
C PRO A 166 -9.59 -1.92 -3.45
N SER A 167 -10.49 -2.24 -2.52
CA SER A 167 -11.81 -2.79 -2.85
C SER A 167 -12.71 -1.83 -3.64
N ASN A 168 -12.46 -0.52 -3.59
CA ASN A 168 -13.31 0.52 -4.17
C ASN A 168 -12.68 1.25 -5.37
N CYS A 169 -11.37 1.12 -5.59
CA CYS A 169 -10.66 1.77 -6.70
C CYS A 169 -9.85 0.74 -7.51
N PHE A 170 -9.39 1.12 -8.69
CA PHE A 170 -8.36 0.37 -9.38
C PHE A 170 -7.00 0.74 -8.76
N SER A 171 -6.32 -0.23 -8.17
CA SER A 171 -4.99 -0.01 -7.61
C SER A 171 -3.96 0.13 -8.72
N LEU A 172 -3.10 1.13 -8.64
CA LEU A 172 -2.10 1.45 -9.66
C LEU A 172 -1.19 0.25 -9.99
N GLU A 173 -0.83 -0.54 -8.97
CA GLU A 173 -0.05 -1.77 -9.09
C GLU A 173 -0.76 -2.85 -9.92
N GLY A 174 -2.10 -2.74 -10.06
CA GLY A 174 -2.91 -3.63 -10.89
C GLY A 174 -2.47 -3.73 -12.35
N ILE A 175 -1.71 -2.75 -12.82
CA ILE A 175 -1.10 -2.76 -14.16
C ILE A 175 -0.17 -3.97 -14.38
N LEU A 176 0.44 -4.51 -13.32
CA LEU A 176 1.31 -5.68 -13.39
C LEU A 176 0.56 -6.95 -13.84
N ALA A 177 -0.77 -6.97 -13.70
CA ALA A 177 -1.59 -8.07 -14.22
C ALA A 177 -1.56 -8.17 -15.75
N LYS A 178 -1.23 -7.07 -16.47
CA LYS A 178 -1.01 -7.10 -17.93
C LYS A 178 0.14 -8.02 -18.33
N SER A 179 1.13 -8.20 -17.46
CA SER A 179 2.27 -9.12 -17.66
C SER A 179 1.98 -10.54 -17.14
N GLY A 180 0.77 -10.78 -16.66
CA GLY A 180 0.30 -12.09 -16.26
C GLY A 180 0.48 -12.42 -14.78
N TYR A 181 0.81 -11.47 -13.94
CA TYR A 181 0.84 -11.63 -12.49
C TYR A 181 -0.57 -11.54 -11.89
N GLY A 182 -0.79 -12.26 -10.78
CA GLY A 182 -1.98 -12.07 -9.95
C GLY A 182 -1.65 -11.18 -8.76
N LEU A 183 -2.47 -10.20 -8.45
CA LEU A 183 -2.23 -9.30 -7.33
C LEU A 183 -3.25 -9.55 -6.22
N ILE A 184 -2.80 -9.48 -4.98
CA ILE A 184 -3.62 -9.56 -3.77
C ILE A 184 -3.37 -8.30 -2.97
N ILE A 185 -4.41 -7.48 -2.78
CA ILE A 185 -4.32 -6.13 -2.24
C ILE A 185 -5.38 -5.96 -1.15
N PRO A 186 -5.01 -6.10 0.15
CA PRO A 186 -5.93 -5.87 1.26
C PRO A 186 -6.25 -4.39 1.42
N ASP A 187 -7.43 -4.08 2.00
CA ASP A 187 -7.81 -2.70 2.33
C ASP A 187 -7.15 -2.16 3.60
N TYR A 188 -6.54 -2.98 4.42
CA TYR A 188 -6.18 -2.78 5.82
C TYR A 188 -7.40 -2.53 6.75
N LEU A 189 -7.20 -2.70 8.05
CA LEU A 189 -8.19 -2.35 9.07
C LEU A 189 -8.49 -0.83 9.00
N GLY A 190 -9.77 -0.48 9.03
CA GLY A 190 -10.23 0.90 8.95
C GLY A 190 -10.62 1.36 7.54
N TYR A 191 -10.56 0.47 6.54
CA TYR A 191 -11.01 0.72 5.16
C TYR A 191 -11.89 -0.41 4.63
N GLY A 192 -12.46 -0.23 3.45
CA GLY A 192 -13.37 -1.19 2.84
C GLY A 192 -14.57 -1.45 3.73
N VAL A 193 -14.81 -2.73 4.05
CA VAL A 193 -15.95 -3.13 4.92
C VAL A 193 -15.78 -2.70 6.38
N THR A 194 -14.57 -2.29 6.79
CA THR A 194 -14.28 -1.78 8.13
C THR A 194 -14.06 -0.26 8.17
N ALA A 195 -14.59 0.48 7.21
CA ALA A 195 -14.39 1.95 7.12
C ALA A 195 -14.89 2.72 8.35
N ASN A 196 -15.76 2.12 9.17
CA ASN A 196 -16.21 2.69 10.44
C ASN A 196 -15.21 2.47 11.60
N GLU A 197 -14.20 1.62 11.38
CA GLU A 197 -13.14 1.38 12.35
C GLU A 197 -12.00 2.40 12.16
N LEU A 198 -11.22 2.59 13.22
CA LEU A 198 -10.04 3.42 13.13
C LEU A 198 -8.91 2.68 12.40
N HIS A 199 -8.27 3.33 11.44
CA HIS A 199 -7.08 2.79 10.80
C HIS A 199 -5.85 2.88 11.72
N PRO A 200 -5.21 1.76 12.09
CA PRO A 200 -4.00 1.74 12.91
C PRO A 200 -2.76 2.06 12.06
N TYR A 201 -2.67 3.31 11.63
CA TYR A 201 -1.62 3.75 10.71
C TYR A 201 -0.23 3.46 11.24
N LEU A 202 0.60 2.77 10.46
CA LEU A 202 1.96 2.32 10.78
C LEU A 202 2.07 1.39 12.01
N VAL A 203 0.98 0.74 12.44
CA VAL A 203 1.05 -0.37 13.41
C VAL A 203 1.39 -1.63 12.65
N MET A 204 2.69 -1.94 12.58
CA MET A 204 3.27 -2.89 11.63
C MET A 204 2.76 -4.32 11.78
N ASP A 205 2.60 -4.81 13.02
CA ASP A 205 2.12 -6.18 13.26
C ASP A 205 0.69 -6.37 12.74
N ASN A 206 -0.21 -5.41 13.00
CA ASN A 206 -1.59 -5.50 12.51
C ASN A 206 -1.63 -5.41 10.98
N ALA A 207 -0.88 -4.47 10.38
CA ALA A 207 -0.82 -4.33 8.94
C ALA A 207 -0.26 -5.59 8.25
N ALA A 208 0.82 -6.17 8.78
CA ALA A 208 1.42 -7.39 8.23
C ALA A 208 0.48 -8.59 8.30
N ARG A 209 -0.21 -8.78 9.46
CA ARG A 209 -1.20 -9.85 9.62
C ARG A 209 -2.34 -9.72 8.63
N THR A 210 -2.87 -8.51 8.44
CA THR A 210 -3.92 -8.22 7.46
C THR A 210 -3.56 -8.71 6.05
N VAL A 211 -2.31 -8.45 5.63
CA VAL A 211 -1.82 -8.87 4.30
C VAL A 211 -1.70 -10.40 4.21
N ILE A 212 -1.13 -11.03 5.23
CA ILE A 212 -0.92 -12.49 5.23
C ILE A 212 -2.25 -13.24 5.33
N ASP A 213 -3.18 -12.78 6.17
CA ASP A 213 -4.50 -13.41 6.32
C ASP A 213 -5.28 -13.37 5.01
N MET A 214 -5.24 -12.25 4.28
CA MET A 214 -5.83 -12.19 2.94
C MET A 214 -5.19 -13.17 1.98
N TYR A 215 -3.85 -13.22 1.95
CA TYR A 215 -3.14 -14.16 1.08
C TYR A 215 -3.54 -15.61 1.34
N LEU A 216 -3.56 -16.02 2.61
CA LEU A 216 -3.91 -17.40 2.96
C LEU A 216 -5.35 -17.75 2.57
N ALA A 217 -6.27 -16.79 2.73
CA ALA A 217 -7.66 -16.96 2.34
C ALA A 217 -7.83 -17.00 0.81
N VAL A 218 -7.15 -16.12 0.07
CA VAL A 218 -7.19 -16.06 -1.39
C VAL A 218 -6.51 -17.27 -2.01
N ARG A 219 -5.39 -17.75 -1.46
CA ARG A 219 -4.72 -18.96 -1.94
C ARG A 219 -5.64 -20.17 -1.89
N GLU A 220 -6.31 -20.38 -0.75
CA GLU A 220 -7.30 -21.45 -0.58
C GLU A 220 -8.43 -21.33 -1.61
N TRP A 221 -8.91 -20.12 -1.85
CA TRP A 221 -9.96 -19.85 -2.84
C TRP A 221 -9.49 -20.10 -4.29
N LEU A 222 -8.29 -19.65 -4.66
CA LEU A 222 -7.71 -19.89 -5.98
C LEU A 222 -7.49 -21.38 -6.24
N ASP A 223 -7.04 -22.14 -5.23
CA ASP A 223 -6.86 -23.59 -5.33
C ASP A 223 -8.22 -24.27 -5.58
N ALA A 224 -9.25 -23.90 -4.85
CA ALA A 224 -10.61 -24.42 -5.04
C ALA A 224 -11.21 -24.04 -6.40
N ALA A 225 -10.85 -22.87 -6.94
CA ALA A 225 -11.27 -22.38 -8.25
C ALA A 225 -10.48 -23.04 -9.42
N GLY A 226 -9.43 -23.80 -9.16
CA GLY A 226 -8.52 -24.31 -10.19
C GLY A 226 -7.66 -23.23 -10.85
N MET A 227 -7.49 -22.09 -10.17
CA MET A 227 -6.77 -20.90 -10.63
C MET A 227 -5.46 -20.67 -9.87
N SER A 228 -4.93 -21.69 -9.19
CA SER A 228 -3.62 -21.61 -8.54
C SER A 228 -2.55 -21.07 -9.49
N PRO A 229 -1.63 -20.22 -9.02
CA PRO A 229 -0.57 -19.68 -9.87
C PRO A 229 0.32 -20.79 -10.43
N GLU A 230 1.03 -20.49 -11.51
CA GLU A 230 2.00 -21.42 -12.11
C GLU A 230 3.17 -21.66 -11.16
N GLU A 231 3.65 -20.57 -10.52
CA GLU A 231 4.72 -20.58 -9.52
C GLU A 231 4.15 -20.39 -8.11
N LYS A 232 4.63 -21.19 -7.16
CA LYS A 232 4.10 -21.18 -5.77
C LYS A 232 4.68 -20.09 -4.88
N GLU A 233 5.96 -19.76 -5.11
CA GLU A 233 6.62 -18.66 -4.41
C GLU A 233 5.96 -17.34 -4.78
N ILE A 234 5.85 -16.44 -3.82
CA ILE A 234 5.19 -15.14 -4.01
C ILE A 234 6.19 -13.99 -4.08
N CYS A 235 5.79 -12.91 -4.73
CA CYS A 235 6.46 -11.63 -4.57
C CYS A 235 5.72 -10.79 -3.53
N LEU A 236 6.48 -9.96 -2.80
CA LEU A 236 5.94 -8.91 -1.93
C LEU A 236 6.27 -7.57 -2.56
N MET A 237 5.34 -6.61 -2.50
CA MET A 237 5.53 -5.29 -3.08
C MET A 237 4.81 -4.23 -2.26
N GLY A 238 5.46 -3.05 -2.10
CA GLY A 238 4.80 -1.88 -1.53
C GLY A 238 5.65 -0.63 -1.58
N TYR A 239 4.97 0.51 -1.61
CA TYR A 239 5.57 1.83 -1.64
C TYR A 239 5.05 2.69 -0.48
N SER A 240 5.84 3.62 0.04
CA SER A 240 5.47 4.54 1.13
C SER A 240 5.08 3.76 2.39
N GLN A 241 3.90 3.98 2.99
CA GLN A 241 3.37 3.13 4.06
C GLN A 241 3.49 1.65 3.68
N GLY A 242 3.12 1.32 2.44
CA GLY A 242 3.22 -0.04 1.91
C GLY A 242 4.66 -0.57 1.85
N GLY A 243 5.66 0.29 1.63
CA GLY A 243 7.06 -0.10 1.65
C GLY A 243 7.49 -0.62 3.03
N ALA A 244 7.14 0.10 4.10
CA ALA A 244 7.40 -0.34 5.47
C ALA A 244 6.58 -1.58 5.83
N THR A 245 5.29 -1.61 5.47
CA THR A 245 4.42 -2.78 5.67
C THR A 245 4.96 -4.01 4.95
N THR A 246 5.46 -3.89 3.72
CA THR A 246 6.06 -4.99 2.95
C THR A 246 7.24 -5.62 3.69
N MET A 247 8.11 -4.81 4.28
CA MET A 247 9.23 -5.33 5.10
C MET A 247 8.74 -5.99 6.39
N ALA A 248 7.64 -5.51 7.00
CA ALA A 248 7.01 -6.16 8.15
C ALA A 248 6.35 -7.50 7.75
N VAL A 249 5.70 -7.56 6.58
CA VAL A 249 5.16 -8.82 6.01
C VAL A 249 6.29 -9.82 5.76
N GLN A 250 7.40 -9.39 5.16
CA GLN A 250 8.57 -10.27 4.96
C GLN A 250 9.09 -10.81 6.29
N SER A 251 9.28 -9.93 7.27
CA SER A 251 9.75 -10.33 8.60
C SER A 251 8.83 -11.38 9.24
N LEU A 252 7.53 -11.16 9.19
CA LEU A 252 6.55 -12.09 9.77
C LEU A 252 6.51 -13.42 9.00
N ILE A 253 6.61 -13.41 7.68
CA ILE A 253 6.67 -14.63 6.88
C ILE A 253 7.94 -15.44 7.23
N GLU A 254 9.11 -14.81 7.23
CA GLU A 254 10.38 -15.49 7.46
C GLU A 254 10.53 -16.01 8.89
N THR A 255 9.90 -15.37 9.88
CA THR A 255 9.96 -15.79 11.29
C THR A 255 8.89 -16.83 11.66
N GLU A 256 7.67 -16.74 11.12
CA GLU A 256 6.54 -17.57 11.57
C GLU A 256 6.02 -18.55 10.48
N TYR A 257 6.01 -18.17 9.21
CA TYR A 257 5.32 -18.92 8.15
C TYR A 257 6.24 -19.74 7.26
N HIS A 258 7.43 -19.26 6.95
CA HIS A 258 8.37 -19.98 6.06
C HIS A 258 8.74 -21.37 6.60
N ARG A 259 8.92 -21.49 7.90
CA ARG A 259 9.28 -22.73 8.60
C ARG A 259 8.11 -23.42 9.27
N SER A 260 6.87 -23.04 8.93
CA SER A 260 5.69 -23.65 9.54
C SER A 260 5.63 -25.15 9.25
N GLU A 261 5.39 -25.96 10.29
CA GLU A 261 5.15 -27.40 10.16
C GLU A 261 3.82 -27.68 9.43
N ASP A 262 2.86 -26.77 9.56
CA ASP A 262 1.60 -26.79 8.82
C ASP A 262 1.84 -26.30 7.39
N ALA A 263 1.88 -27.25 6.45
CA ALA A 263 2.11 -26.97 5.03
C ALA A 263 1.06 -26.00 4.43
N SER A 264 -0.16 -25.98 5.01
CA SER A 264 -1.22 -25.05 4.57
C SER A 264 -0.94 -23.59 4.95
N LYS A 265 -0.03 -23.35 5.89
CA LYS A 265 0.40 -22.02 6.31
C LYS A 265 1.76 -21.63 5.74
N ARG A 266 2.52 -22.59 5.17
CA ARG A 266 3.85 -22.29 4.64
C ARG A 266 3.80 -21.30 3.50
N ILE A 267 4.66 -20.28 3.57
CA ILE A 267 4.79 -19.24 2.57
C ILE A 267 6.25 -19.14 2.16
N GLU A 268 6.52 -19.18 0.86
CA GLU A 268 7.84 -19.04 0.28
C GLU A 268 7.88 -17.74 -0.54
N ILE A 269 8.91 -16.92 -0.30
CA ILE A 269 9.09 -15.64 -0.96
C ILE A 269 10.11 -15.79 -2.08
N HIS A 270 9.71 -15.44 -3.30
CA HIS A 270 10.61 -15.31 -4.44
C HIS A 270 11.44 -14.04 -4.36
N ARG A 271 10.77 -12.90 -4.24
CA ARG A 271 11.42 -11.57 -4.20
C ARG A 271 10.55 -10.54 -3.51
N VAL A 272 11.22 -9.56 -2.91
CA VAL A 272 10.58 -8.44 -2.21
C VAL A 272 10.96 -7.13 -2.89
N PHE A 273 9.97 -6.27 -3.09
CA PHE A 273 10.11 -4.93 -3.64
C PHE A 273 9.59 -3.91 -2.62
N ALA A 274 10.47 -3.09 -2.06
CA ALA A 274 10.11 -2.09 -1.06
C ALA A 274 10.60 -0.70 -1.50
N GLY A 275 9.70 0.27 -1.60
CA GLY A 275 10.03 1.61 -2.06
C GLY A 275 9.56 2.70 -1.10
N GLY A 276 10.36 3.77 -0.92
CA GLY A 276 9.97 5.01 -0.24
C GLY A 276 9.38 4.85 1.17
N GLY A 277 9.72 3.77 1.88
CA GLY A 277 9.04 3.40 3.12
C GLY A 277 9.58 4.11 4.36
N PRO A 278 8.71 4.47 5.33
CA PRO A 278 9.10 4.94 6.65
C PRO A 278 9.54 3.75 7.53
N TYR A 279 10.67 3.14 7.20
CA TYR A 279 11.22 1.96 7.89
C TYR A 279 11.59 2.25 9.35
N ASP A 280 11.92 3.51 9.63
CA ASP A 280 12.13 4.07 10.96
C ASP A 280 11.07 5.14 11.21
N VAL A 281 9.97 4.73 11.81
CA VAL A 281 8.80 5.61 12.08
C VAL A 281 9.20 6.77 12.99
N LYS A 282 10.01 6.47 14.04
CA LYS A 282 10.48 7.49 14.98
C LYS A 282 11.35 8.53 14.27
N ALA A 283 12.36 8.11 13.52
CA ALA A 283 13.25 9.04 12.81
C ALA A 283 12.49 9.87 11.76
N THR A 284 11.46 9.29 11.12
CA THR A 284 10.58 10.02 10.20
C THR A 284 9.82 11.15 10.91
N TYR A 285 9.21 10.85 12.06
CA TYR A 285 8.48 11.85 12.85
C TYR A 285 9.40 12.90 13.45
N GLU A 286 10.54 12.50 14.03
CA GLU A 286 11.55 13.42 14.57
C GLU A 286 12.07 14.39 13.49
N ARG A 287 12.18 13.95 12.24
CA ARG A 287 12.57 14.82 11.14
C ARG A 287 11.56 15.94 10.90
N PHE A 288 10.26 15.64 10.95
CA PHE A 288 9.22 16.67 10.82
C PHE A 288 9.31 17.70 11.96
N VAL A 289 9.49 17.24 13.20
CA VAL A 289 9.62 18.11 14.37
C VAL A 289 10.88 18.96 14.30
N THR A 290 12.03 18.35 14.03
CA THR A 290 13.35 19.05 14.07
C THR A 290 13.55 20.03 12.93
N THR A 291 12.93 19.80 11.77
CA THR A 291 13.01 20.71 10.63
C THR A 291 11.87 21.70 10.53
N ASP A 292 10.88 21.53 11.38
CA ASP A 292 9.61 22.29 11.34
C ASP A 292 8.91 22.18 9.96
N VAL A 293 9.10 21.07 9.25
CA VAL A 293 8.49 20.83 7.94
C VAL A 293 7.89 19.44 7.85
N ALA A 294 6.57 19.37 7.75
CA ALA A 294 5.83 18.18 7.36
C ALA A 294 5.60 18.19 5.85
N GLY A 295 6.39 17.43 5.09
CA GLY A 295 6.23 17.33 3.63
C GLY A 295 4.84 16.81 3.23
N TYR A 296 4.23 16.02 4.11
CA TYR A 296 2.90 15.43 3.95
C TYR A 296 2.09 15.64 5.24
N PRO A 297 1.44 16.81 5.41
CA PRO A 297 0.83 17.23 6.68
C PRO A 297 -0.15 16.22 7.29
N VAL A 298 -0.95 15.54 6.48
CA VAL A 298 -1.91 14.52 6.95
C VAL A 298 -1.23 13.33 7.64
N ALA A 299 0.05 13.08 7.38
CA ALA A 299 0.79 12.02 8.06
C ALA A 299 0.87 12.26 9.58
N ILE A 300 0.92 13.50 10.03
CA ILE A 300 1.01 13.83 11.47
C ILE A 300 -0.20 13.29 12.25
N PRO A 301 -1.45 13.69 11.96
CA PRO A 301 -2.60 13.15 12.68
C PRO A 301 -2.77 11.63 12.48
N LEU A 302 -2.43 11.07 11.30
CA LEU A 302 -2.49 9.63 11.07
C LEU A 302 -1.51 8.87 11.97
N VAL A 303 -0.25 9.30 12.06
CA VAL A 303 0.77 8.67 12.91
C VAL A 303 0.41 8.80 14.38
N LEU A 304 0.02 10.00 14.84
CA LEU A 304 -0.35 10.22 16.24
C LEU A 304 -1.52 9.33 16.64
N GLN A 305 -2.60 9.33 15.84
CA GLN A 305 -3.78 8.53 16.11
C GLN A 305 -3.46 7.02 16.05
N GLY A 306 -2.71 6.57 15.04
CA GLY A 306 -2.28 5.19 14.90
C GLY A 306 -1.41 4.71 16.07
N MET A 307 -0.41 5.49 16.47
CA MET A 307 0.47 5.14 17.59
C MET A 307 -0.26 5.13 18.93
N ILE A 308 -1.05 6.18 19.21
CA ILE A 308 -1.79 6.29 20.48
C ILE A 308 -2.78 5.14 20.63
N ARG A 309 -3.61 4.89 19.61
CA ARG A 309 -4.65 3.86 19.66
C ARG A 309 -4.08 2.47 19.49
N GLY A 310 -3.21 2.27 18.50
CA GLY A 310 -2.62 0.97 18.18
C GLY A 310 -1.75 0.39 19.30
N ASN A 311 -1.11 1.26 20.09
CA ASN A 311 -0.29 0.83 21.23
C ASN A 311 -0.98 1.08 22.58
N LYS A 312 -2.27 1.46 22.59
CA LYS A 312 -3.08 1.69 23.79
C LYS A 312 -2.41 2.65 24.78
N LEU A 313 -1.78 3.72 24.27
CA LEU A 313 -1.11 4.73 25.08
C LEU A 313 -2.13 5.54 25.89
N LYS A 314 -1.70 6.03 27.05
CA LYS A 314 -2.49 6.97 27.85
C LYS A 314 -2.37 8.42 27.40
N VAL A 315 -1.51 8.69 26.41
CA VAL A 315 -1.34 9.98 25.76
C VAL A 315 -2.64 10.39 25.10
N ARG A 316 -3.10 11.61 25.29
CA ARG A 316 -4.26 12.14 24.60
C ARG A 316 -3.80 12.86 23.33
N LEU A 317 -4.64 12.83 22.31
CA LEU A 317 -4.32 13.45 21.03
C LEU A 317 -4.17 14.97 21.17
N GLU A 318 -4.99 15.59 22.04
CA GLU A 318 -4.97 17.01 22.35
C GLU A 318 -3.71 17.48 23.08
N ASP A 319 -2.98 16.56 23.73
CA ASP A 319 -1.69 16.87 24.34
C ASP A 319 -0.58 16.98 23.27
N MET A 320 -0.76 16.35 22.12
CA MET A 320 0.25 16.27 21.05
C MET A 320 -0.07 17.15 19.84
N MET A 321 -1.32 17.42 19.57
CA MET A 321 -1.77 18.09 18.34
C MET A 321 -2.58 19.33 18.63
N GLN A 322 -2.44 20.38 17.80
CA GLN A 322 -3.19 21.63 17.95
C GLN A 322 -4.70 21.41 17.98
N GLY A 323 -5.40 22.10 18.88
CA GLY A 323 -6.84 21.90 19.12
C GLY A 323 -7.70 22.04 17.87
N TRP A 324 -7.39 23.03 17.01
CA TRP A 324 -8.12 23.22 15.76
C TRP A 324 -8.05 21.99 14.83
N LEU A 325 -6.93 21.27 14.83
CA LEU A 325 -6.76 20.05 14.02
C LEU A 325 -7.44 18.86 14.71
N CYS A 326 -7.39 18.79 16.06
CA CYS A 326 -8.14 17.77 16.83
C CYS A 326 -9.63 17.85 16.54
N ASP A 327 -10.21 19.05 16.48
CA ASP A 327 -11.63 19.29 16.18
C ASP A 327 -12.03 18.79 14.77
N LYS A 328 -11.07 18.59 13.88
CA LYS A 328 -11.28 18.16 12.49
C LYS A 328 -11.00 16.67 12.22
N ILE A 329 -10.45 15.95 13.18
CA ILE A 329 -10.07 14.54 13.00
C ILE A 329 -11.25 13.68 12.55
N ASP A 330 -12.39 13.77 13.20
CA ASP A 330 -13.56 12.94 12.86
C ASP A 330 -14.13 13.30 11.50
N GLU A 331 -14.16 14.59 11.17
CA GLU A 331 -14.67 15.05 9.89
C GLU A 331 -13.73 14.72 8.73
N TRP A 332 -12.43 15.00 8.87
CA TRP A 332 -11.48 14.91 7.75
C TRP A 332 -10.85 13.53 7.59
N ILE A 333 -10.55 12.86 8.69
CA ILE A 333 -9.80 11.59 8.68
C ILE A 333 -10.72 10.41 8.98
N ASN A 334 -11.40 10.38 10.14
CA ASN A 334 -12.17 9.22 10.57
C ASN A 334 -13.42 8.99 9.73
N SER A 335 -13.97 10.03 9.09
CA SER A 335 -15.11 9.89 8.17
C SER A 335 -14.78 9.11 6.89
N LYS A 336 -13.50 9.00 6.51
CA LYS A 336 -13.02 8.34 5.29
C LYS A 336 -13.62 8.94 4.00
N ARG A 337 -14.00 10.24 4.02
CA ARG A 337 -14.62 10.91 2.88
C ARG A 337 -13.65 11.67 2.00
N TYR A 338 -12.52 12.13 2.56
CA TYR A 338 -11.55 12.97 1.89
C TYR A 338 -10.30 12.18 1.54
N THR A 339 -9.77 12.39 0.33
CA THR A 339 -8.46 11.84 -0.04
C THR A 339 -7.35 12.56 0.74
N SER A 340 -6.18 11.97 0.80
CA SER A 340 -5.03 12.59 1.46
C SER A 340 -4.65 13.94 0.84
N SER A 341 -4.75 14.09 -0.49
CA SER A 341 -4.56 15.37 -1.18
C SER A 341 -5.56 16.42 -0.71
N GLN A 342 -6.84 16.06 -0.60
CA GLN A 342 -7.89 16.96 -0.11
C GLN A 342 -7.65 17.37 1.35
N ILE A 343 -7.25 16.44 2.21
CA ILE A 343 -6.95 16.76 3.62
C ILE A 343 -5.74 17.68 3.72
N ASN A 344 -4.68 17.43 2.95
CA ASN A 344 -3.51 18.32 2.92
C ASN A 344 -3.88 19.74 2.45
N ALA A 345 -4.79 19.87 1.48
CA ALA A 345 -5.30 21.16 1.06
C ALA A 345 -6.14 21.88 2.15
N LEU A 346 -6.93 21.11 2.94
CA LEU A 346 -7.70 21.64 4.07
C LEU A 346 -6.79 22.07 5.24
N ILE A 347 -5.73 21.31 5.52
CA ILE A 347 -4.71 21.65 6.54
C ILE A 347 -3.98 22.94 6.13
N ASN A 348 -3.65 23.11 4.87
CA ASN A 348 -3.10 24.31 4.26
C ASN A 348 -1.83 24.87 4.93
N THR A 349 -1.06 24.04 5.61
CA THR A 349 0.26 24.40 6.16
C THR A 349 1.18 23.17 6.13
N LYS A 350 2.47 23.40 5.94
CA LYS A 350 3.52 22.40 6.09
C LYS A 350 4.39 22.63 7.33
N LYS A 351 4.08 23.64 8.11
CA LYS A 351 4.84 23.94 9.34
C LYS A 351 4.38 23.05 10.47
N THR A 352 5.29 22.27 11.01
CA THR A 352 4.98 21.26 12.02
C THR A 352 4.49 21.92 13.33
N HIS A 353 5.05 23.07 13.74
CA HIS A 353 4.59 23.79 14.93
C HIS A 353 3.17 24.35 14.81
N GLU A 354 2.63 24.52 13.61
CA GLU A 354 1.22 24.90 13.41
C GLU A 354 0.27 23.71 13.55
N LEU A 355 0.79 22.48 13.53
CA LEU A 355 0.05 21.21 13.65
C LEU A 355 0.19 20.57 15.02
N LEU A 356 1.36 20.69 15.65
CA LEU A 356 1.70 20.10 16.94
C LEU A 356 1.66 21.14 18.07
N THR A 357 1.40 20.66 19.28
CA THR A 357 1.51 21.47 20.50
C THR A 357 2.97 21.78 20.82
N ASP A 358 3.19 22.80 21.68
CA ASP A 358 4.54 23.11 22.21
C ASP A 358 5.15 21.88 22.91
N GLU A 359 4.33 21.07 23.64
CA GLU A 359 4.78 19.85 24.29
C GLU A 359 5.33 18.84 23.27
N ALA A 360 4.61 18.61 22.18
CA ALA A 360 5.04 17.69 21.12
C ALA A 360 6.29 18.18 20.38
N MET A 361 6.44 19.51 20.24
CA MET A 361 7.62 20.12 19.61
C MET A 361 8.85 20.11 20.52
N ASP A 362 8.69 20.19 21.83
CA ASP A 362 9.79 20.27 22.82
C ASP A 362 10.53 18.94 23.02
N GLN A 363 9.90 17.81 22.68
CA GLN A 363 10.48 16.46 22.67
C GLN A 363 10.99 15.92 24.03
N VAL A 364 10.65 16.55 25.15
CA VAL A 364 11.16 16.19 26.49
C VAL A 364 10.10 15.69 27.46
N SER A 365 8.80 15.76 27.13
CA SER A 365 7.72 15.33 28.00
C SER A 365 7.61 13.79 28.09
N ASP A 366 7.00 13.30 29.18
CA ASP A 366 6.68 11.88 29.35
C ASP A 366 5.77 11.36 28.24
N ASN A 367 4.83 12.19 27.76
CA ASN A 367 3.93 11.85 26.65
C ASN A 367 4.70 11.63 25.35
N VAL A 368 5.66 12.52 25.04
CA VAL A 368 6.54 12.35 23.88
C VAL A 368 7.41 11.10 24.00
N ALA A 369 7.94 10.83 25.21
CA ALA A 369 8.74 9.64 25.45
C ALA A 369 7.92 8.34 25.21
N GLU A 370 6.67 8.26 25.68
CA GLU A 370 5.78 7.13 25.43
C GLU A 370 5.43 7.00 23.95
N LEU A 371 5.18 8.11 23.26
CA LEU A 371 4.92 8.12 21.82
C LEU A 371 6.13 7.62 21.02
N TYR A 372 7.34 8.09 21.34
CA TYR A 372 8.58 7.66 20.70
C TYR A 372 8.88 6.18 20.94
N LYS A 373 8.58 5.65 22.13
CA LYS A 373 8.67 4.25 22.44
C LYS A 373 7.75 3.42 21.52
N ALA A 374 6.51 3.86 21.34
CA ALA A 374 5.58 3.20 20.42
C ALA A 374 6.05 3.28 18.96
N MET A 375 6.53 4.45 18.49
CA MET A 375 7.10 4.60 17.15
C MET A 375 8.33 3.70 16.95
N THR A 376 9.19 3.59 17.96
CA THR A 376 10.36 2.70 17.92
C THR A 376 9.93 1.24 17.82
N ALA A 377 8.93 0.82 18.59
CA ALA A 377 8.40 -0.55 18.52
C ALA A 377 7.79 -0.90 17.16
N ASN A 378 7.27 0.11 16.43
CA ASN A 378 6.73 -0.04 15.09
C ASN A 378 7.73 0.31 13.97
N SER A 379 9.00 0.60 14.30
CA SER A 379 10.07 0.77 13.33
C SER A 379 10.68 -0.57 12.97
N ILE A 380 10.52 -1.03 11.74
CA ILE A 380 10.99 -2.37 11.30
C ILE A 380 12.51 -2.51 11.46
N LEU A 381 13.26 -1.41 11.47
CA LEU A 381 14.71 -1.41 11.68
C LEU A 381 15.12 -1.77 13.11
N THR A 382 14.19 -1.77 14.07
CA THR A 382 14.46 -2.19 15.45
C THR A 382 14.23 -3.67 15.68
N TYR A 383 13.64 -4.38 14.73
CA TYR A 383 13.39 -5.81 14.84
C TYR A 383 14.69 -6.62 14.87
N SER A 384 14.71 -7.68 15.70
CA SER A 384 15.84 -8.64 15.75
C SER A 384 15.76 -9.63 14.56
N TRP A 385 15.66 -9.09 13.35
CA TRP A 385 15.49 -9.83 12.14
C TRP A 385 16.34 -9.22 11.01
N GLN A 386 16.74 -10.03 10.05
CA GLN A 386 17.38 -9.62 8.79
C GLN A 386 16.68 -10.31 7.63
N PRO A 387 16.47 -9.63 6.50
CA PRO A 387 15.89 -10.22 5.30
C PRO A 387 16.69 -11.42 4.80
N GLU A 388 16.00 -12.58 4.63
CA GLU A 388 16.56 -13.79 4.03
C GLU A 388 16.31 -13.83 2.52
N ALA A 389 15.07 -13.51 2.07
CA ALA A 389 14.74 -13.43 0.66
C ALA A 389 15.35 -12.18 0.01
N ALA A 390 15.59 -12.26 -1.30
CA ALA A 390 16.14 -11.15 -2.07
C ALA A 390 15.21 -9.93 -2.07
N VAL A 391 15.76 -8.76 -1.74
CA VAL A 391 15.03 -7.48 -1.68
C VAL A 391 15.56 -6.52 -2.73
N TYR A 392 14.68 -5.86 -3.46
CA TYR A 392 14.97 -4.64 -4.19
C TYR A 392 14.41 -3.46 -3.42
N MET A 393 15.26 -2.53 -3.01
CA MET A 393 14.86 -1.37 -2.22
C MET A 393 15.16 -0.07 -2.95
N MET A 394 14.10 0.72 -3.24
CA MET A 394 14.22 1.99 -3.95
C MET A 394 13.85 3.17 -3.05
N HIS A 395 14.61 4.27 -3.12
CA HIS A 395 14.29 5.52 -2.42
C HIS A 395 14.88 6.72 -3.16
N SER A 396 14.12 7.82 -3.23
CA SER A 396 14.62 9.09 -3.79
C SER A 396 15.33 9.91 -2.73
N MET A 397 16.46 10.52 -3.10
CA MET A 397 17.13 11.55 -2.27
C MET A 397 16.32 12.85 -2.22
N ASP A 398 15.37 13.04 -3.15
CA ASP A 398 14.51 14.22 -3.26
C ASP A 398 13.14 14.01 -2.60
N ASP A 399 12.96 12.89 -1.84
CA ASP A 399 11.69 12.56 -1.20
C ASP A 399 11.38 13.54 -0.06
N GLU A 400 10.33 14.32 -0.23
CA GLU A 400 9.86 15.34 0.71
C GLU A 400 8.91 14.79 1.77
N VAL A 401 8.38 13.57 1.55
CA VAL A 401 7.41 12.90 2.43
C VAL A 401 8.11 11.98 3.41
N VAL A 402 8.88 11.03 2.89
CA VAL A 402 9.65 10.09 3.71
C VAL A 402 11.13 10.44 3.62
N PRO A 403 11.74 10.93 4.71
CA PRO A 403 13.15 11.36 4.70
C PRO A 403 14.09 10.26 4.21
N TYR A 404 15.03 10.62 3.35
CA TYR A 404 16.05 9.70 2.80
C TYR A 404 16.88 8.97 3.88
N THR A 405 16.90 9.50 5.10
CA THR A 405 17.52 8.82 6.26
C THR A 405 16.92 7.44 6.53
N ASN A 406 15.66 7.18 6.17
CA ASN A 406 15.06 5.85 6.24
C ASN A 406 15.82 4.84 5.38
N ALA A 407 16.17 5.23 4.15
CA ALA A 407 16.94 4.40 3.24
C ALA A 407 18.36 4.15 3.73
N THR A 408 19.04 5.19 4.22
CA THR A 408 20.42 5.05 4.75
C THR A 408 20.46 4.24 6.03
N ASN A 409 19.48 4.38 6.93
CA ASN A 409 19.35 3.57 8.14
C ASN A 409 19.06 2.11 7.80
N ALA A 410 18.17 1.84 6.83
CA ALA A 410 17.90 0.50 6.33
C ALA A 410 19.17 -0.16 5.77
N LYS A 411 19.94 0.57 4.95
CA LYS A 411 21.21 0.08 4.40
C LYS A 411 22.24 -0.22 5.49
N ALA A 412 22.31 0.59 6.53
CA ALA A 412 23.21 0.37 7.65
C ALA A 412 22.78 -0.86 8.49
N LYS A 413 21.49 -1.03 8.74
CA LYS A 413 20.92 -2.14 9.51
C LYS A 413 21.08 -3.48 8.80
N TRP A 414 20.81 -3.53 7.50
CA TRP A 414 20.77 -4.76 6.71
C TRP A 414 21.92 -4.88 5.70
N ARG A 415 23.10 -4.36 6.05
CA ARG A 415 24.27 -4.33 5.15
C ARG A 415 24.71 -5.72 4.66
N ASP A 416 24.44 -6.76 5.46
CA ASP A 416 24.88 -8.13 5.18
C ASP A 416 23.74 -8.99 4.58
N ALA A 417 22.54 -8.40 4.36
CA ALA A 417 21.39 -9.05 3.73
C ALA A 417 21.45 -8.97 2.19
N ASN A 418 20.73 -9.86 1.52
CA ASN A 418 20.62 -9.87 0.06
C ASN A 418 19.69 -8.75 -0.45
N ILE A 419 20.17 -7.50 -0.39
CA ILE A 419 19.40 -6.33 -0.79
C ILE A 419 20.09 -5.56 -1.90
N GLU A 420 19.41 -5.39 -3.02
CA GLU A 420 19.77 -4.46 -4.09
C GLU A 420 19.24 -3.06 -3.74
N TYR A 421 20.13 -2.14 -3.38
CA TYR A 421 19.75 -0.76 -3.05
C TYR A 421 19.81 0.13 -4.29
N ASN A 422 18.67 0.69 -4.67
CA ASN A 422 18.56 1.64 -5.76
C ASN A 422 18.17 3.02 -5.19
N PHE A 423 19.17 3.81 -4.82
CA PHE A 423 19.03 5.13 -4.22
C PHE A 423 19.58 6.21 -5.15
N GLY A 424 18.80 7.24 -5.41
CA GLY A 424 19.19 8.29 -6.36
C GLY A 424 18.23 9.47 -6.35
N HIS A 425 18.41 10.38 -7.30
CA HIS A 425 17.52 11.53 -7.55
C HIS A 425 16.42 11.12 -8.52
N TYR A 426 15.31 10.61 -7.97
CA TYR A 426 14.17 10.09 -8.77
C TYR A 426 12.98 11.04 -8.81
N GLY A 427 13.13 12.25 -8.26
CA GLY A 427 12.07 13.22 -8.10
C GLY A 427 11.35 13.08 -6.75
N ASN A 428 10.21 13.76 -6.64
CA ASN A 428 9.41 13.76 -5.43
C ASN A 428 8.82 12.37 -5.09
N HIS A 429 8.15 12.27 -3.96
CA HIS A 429 7.59 11.00 -3.45
C HIS A 429 6.67 10.31 -4.46
N VAL A 430 5.75 11.05 -5.08
CA VAL A 430 4.78 10.51 -6.05
C VAL A 430 5.45 10.02 -7.34
N LEU A 431 6.34 10.83 -7.91
CA LEU A 431 7.08 10.46 -9.12
C LEU A 431 7.94 9.22 -8.90
N THR A 432 8.54 9.12 -7.72
CA THR A 432 9.35 7.95 -7.33
C THR A 432 8.50 6.69 -7.21
N ALA A 433 7.25 6.79 -6.76
CA ALA A 433 6.33 5.66 -6.73
C ALA A 433 6.06 5.09 -8.13
N LEU A 434 5.84 5.96 -9.12
CA LEU A 434 5.65 5.53 -10.51
C LEU A 434 6.91 4.85 -11.08
N ARG A 435 8.09 5.41 -10.79
CA ARG A 435 9.39 4.81 -11.17
C ARG A 435 9.62 3.47 -10.46
N PHE A 436 9.19 3.35 -9.22
CA PHE A 436 9.27 2.11 -8.47
C PHE A 436 8.45 1.00 -9.14
N ILE A 437 7.18 1.26 -9.51
CA ILE A 437 6.32 0.29 -10.21
C ILE A 437 6.95 -0.11 -11.55
N THR A 438 7.48 0.87 -12.31
CA THR A 438 8.22 0.60 -13.55
C THR A 438 9.43 -0.30 -13.30
N SER A 439 10.21 -0.04 -12.25
CA SER A 439 11.37 -0.84 -11.91
C SER A 439 10.99 -2.28 -11.53
N VAL A 440 9.90 -2.46 -10.77
CA VAL A 440 9.35 -3.78 -10.45
C VAL A 440 9.00 -4.55 -11.72
N GLN A 441 8.29 -3.91 -12.65
CA GLN A 441 7.92 -4.51 -13.92
C GLN A 441 9.14 -4.96 -14.73
N VAL A 442 10.14 -4.08 -14.86
CA VAL A 442 11.39 -4.38 -15.60
C VAL A 442 12.15 -5.53 -14.98
N LEU A 443 12.23 -5.59 -13.65
CA LEU A 443 12.92 -6.66 -12.94
C LEU A 443 12.23 -8.00 -13.13
N LEU A 444 10.91 -8.02 -12.98
CA LEU A 444 10.11 -9.24 -13.19
C LEU A 444 10.18 -9.74 -14.64
N ASP A 445 10.13 -8.87 -15.64
CA ASP A 445 10.24 -9.25 -17.05
C ASP A 445 11.64 -9.77 -17.40
N ARG A 446 12.69 -9.22 -16.77
CA ARG A 446 14.06 -9.72 -16.95
C ARG A 446 14.22 -11.13 -16.39
N GLU A 447 13.71 -11.40 -15.19
CA GLU A 447 13.75 -12.73 -14.56
C GLU A 447 13.01 -13.77 -15.40
N GLU A 448 11.84 -13.43 -15.93
CA GLU A 448 11.07 -14.30 -16.82
C GLU A 448 11.84 -14.64 -18.11
N LYS A 449 12.52 -13.66 -18.68
CA LYS A 449 13.34 -13.87 -19.88
C LYS A 449 14.52 -14.79 -19.60
N GLU A 450 15.26 -14.55 -18.53
CA GLU A 450 16.41 -15.37 -18.11
C GLU A 450 15.97 -16.81 -17.85
N ARG A 451 14.83 -17.04 -17.16
CA ARG A 451 14.25 -18.36 -16.95
C ARG A 451 13.91 -19.06 -18.28
N SER A 452 13.23 -18.36 -19.17
CA SER A 452 12.84 -18.89 -20.48
C SER A 452 14.05 -19.26 -21.38
N GLU A 453 15.17 -18.56 -21.22
CA GLU A 453 16.43 -18.87 -21.91
C GLU A 453 17.11 -20.11 -21.32
N TYR A 454 17.07 -20.27 -20.01
CA TYR A 454 17.62 -21.45 -19.31
C TYR A 454 16.84 -22.73 -19.63
N GLU A 455 15.50 -22.68 -19.67
CA GLU A 455 14.64 -23.83 -20.00
C GLU A 455 14.80 -24.34 -21.46
N LYS A 456 15.37 -23.51 -22.34
CA LYS A 456 15.65 -23.88 -23.76
C LYS A 456 17.01 -24.52 -23.96
N GLN A 457 17.90 -24.51 -22.97
CA GLN A 457 19.22 -25.15 -22.99
C GLN A 457 19.16 -26.55 -22.42
#